data_f14008326a0580073edfa2a7e9463018
#
_entry.id   f14008326a0580073edfa2a7e9463018
#
_cell.length_a   1.000
_cell.length_b   1.000
_cell.length_c   1.000
_cell.angle_alpha   90.00
_cell.angle_beta   90.00
_cell.angle_gamma   90.00
#
_symmetry.space_group_name_H-M   'P 1'
#
loop_
_entity.id
_entity.type
_entity.pdbx_description
1 polymer ?
#
loop_
_entity_poly.entity_id
_entity_poly.type
_entity_poly.pdbx_seq_one_letter_code
_entity_poly.pdbx_strand_id
1 'polypeptide(L)'
;MPTALDKASSIIARRCKYLCRTAATFFAACSRYPLRLLDGRATNPDSLHALSQVMIVSPKLRRLHGMTTANEKAYLYWYGKHIFTGKGDIVDLGCWLGSTSISLAMGLERNNHAKTNKHIHSYDEFIWRAYMDNGTKGTNLEGKYRHGDSFLDEFERRAYPWRQYIKACPGDLAKVGWHGGPIEFLLIDAMKSWDAASGVVQNFFPALVPGKSIIMHQDFAHWYTAWIHPIHYRLRDYFTPLYDVPSSGSMLFRLVRHIPSELVKQEWSPSQFTKEEIDLAFAYSLDIVGSEKRPNIVAAKIMYFIQTGQLDQAKQDIDHARSSGYTFDSDLLFAERRVAEEMASASQRV
;
A
#
# COMPACT_ATOMS: atom_id res chain seq x y z
N MET A 1 -43.83 13.55 20.27
CA MET A 1 -42.40 13.91 20.02
C MET A 1 -41.56 12.90 20.81
N PRO A 2 -40.61 12.21 20.17
CA PRO A 2 -39.76 11.27 20.90
C PRO A 2 -38.86 12.02 21.88
N THR A 3 -38.74 11.47 23.08
CA THR A 3 -37.97 12.04 24.18
C THR A 3 -36.46 12.03 23.91
N ALA A 4 -35.71 12.86 24.62
CA ALA A 4 -34.24 12.88 24.52
C ALA A 4 -33.60 11.50 24.81
N LEU A 5 -34.22 10.70 25.66
CA LEU A 5 -33.83 9.32 25.98
C LEU A 5 -34.01 8.37 24.79
N ASP A 6 -35.13 8.52 24.01
CA ASP A 6 -35.35 7.69 22.80
C ASP A 6 -34.33 7.97 21.71
N LYS A 7 -33.90 9.22 21.55
CA LYS A 7 -32.84 9.60 20.62
C LYS A 7 -31.47 9.07 21.03
N ALA A 8 -31.14 9.13 22.33
CA ALA A 8 -29.91 8.59 22.87
C ALA A 8 -29.82 7.06 22.70
N SER A 9 -30.91 6.33 23.01
CA SER A 9 -31.00 4.87 22.82
C SER A 9 -30.86 4.47 21.38
N SER A 10 -31.45 5.23 20.43
CA SER A 10 -31.33 4.93 19.00
C SER A 10 -29.92 5.17 18.45
N ILE A 11 -29.19 6.17 18.97
CA ILE A 11 -27.81 6.47 18.61
C ILE A 11 -26.87 5.38 19.17
N ILE A 12 -27.08 4.94 20.39
CA ILE A 12 -26.30 3.86 21.02
C ILE A 12 -26.55 2.54 20.28
N ALA A 13 -27.79 2.21 19.95
CA ALA A 13 -28.13 0.99 19.20
C ALA A 13 -27.53 0.98 17.79
N ARG A 14 -27.51 2.14 17.08
CA ARG A 14 -26.84 2.27 15.77
C ARG A 14 -25.33 2.13 15.88
N ARG A 15 -24.71 2.72 16.91
CA ARG A 15 -23.26 2.57 17.18
C ARG A 15 -22.90 1.13 17.54
N CYS A 16 -23.68 0.46 18.39
CA CYS A 16 -23.47 -0.97 18.68
C CYS A 16 -23.64 -1.86 17.45
N LYS A 17 -24.67 -1.65 16.59
CA LYS A 17 -24.81 -2.38 15.33
C LYS A 17 -23.65 -2.14 14.35
N TYR A 18 -23.14 -0.93 14.29
CA TYR A 18 -21.98 -0.61 13.45
C TYR A 18 -20.72 -1.29 13.98
N LEU A 19 -20.47 -1.23 15.29
CA LEU A 19 -19.35 -1.90 15.97
C LEU A 19 -19.42 -3.43 15.82
N CYS A 20 -20.60 -4.03 15.97
CA CYS A 20 -20.78 -5.47 15.76
C CYS A 20 -20.58 -5.88 14.29
N ARG A 21 -21.04 -5.09 13.31
CA ARG A 21 -20.80 -5.37 11.90
C ARG A 21 -19.30 -5.25 11.54
N THR A 22 -18.62 -4.24 12.05
CA THR A 22 -17.17 -4.04 11.79
C THR A 22 -16.34 -5.14 12.45
N ALA A 23 -16.69 -5.54 13.70
CA ALA A 23 -16.07 -6.68 14.37
C ALA A 23 -16.35 -8.00 13.64
N ALA A 24 -17.59 -8.25 13.20
CA ALA A 24 -17.95 -9.44 12.46
C ALA A 24 -17.25 -9.53 11.10
N THR A 25 -17.09 -8.41 10.39
CA THR A 25 -16.35 -8.37 9.13
C THR A 25 -14.85 -8.63 9.35
N PHE A 26 -14.29 -8.09 10.44
CA PHE A 26 -12.90 -8.34 10.83
C PHE A 26 -12.69 -9.81 11.24
N PHE A 27 -13.56 -10.39 12.07
CA PHE A 27 -13.50 -11.81 12.43
C PHE A 27 -13.74 -12.71 11.22
N ALA A 28 -14.61 -12.34 10.29
CA ALA A 28 -14.81 -13.08 9.04
C ALA A 28 -13.59 -12.98 8.10
N ALA A 29 -12.91 -11.84 8.05
CA ALA A 29 -11.65 -11.71 7.32
C ALA A 29 -10.52 -12.53 7.98
N CYS A 30 -10.37 -12.45 9.31
CA CYS A 30 -9.40 -13.26 10.05
C CYS A 30 -9.69 -14.77 10.01
N SER A 31 -10.97 -15.19 9.92
CA SER A 31 -11.35 -16.61 9.85
C SER A 31 -11.20 -17.22 8.46
N ARG A 32 -11.15 -16.40 7.40
CA ARG A 32 -10.94 -16.86 6.02
C ARG A 32 -9.47 -17.10 5.69
N TYR A 33 -8.55 -16.48 6.43
CA TYR A 33 -7.13 -16.79 6.35
C TYR A 33 -6.82 -17.85 7.40
N PRO A 34 -6.56 -19.11 7.00
CA PRO A 34 -6.11 -20.12 7.95
C PRO A 34 -4.87 -19.59 8.65
N LEU A 35 -4.80 -19.78 9.97
CA LEU A 35 -3.73 -19.40 10.90
C LEU A 35 -2.29 -19.80 10.48
N ARG A 36 -2.11 -20.35 9.28
CA ARG A 36 -0.82 -20.63 8.64
C ARG A 36 0.05 -19.39 8.41
N LEU A 37 -0.52 -18.18 8.39
CA LEU A 37 0.22 -16.93 8.26
C LEU A 37 0.87 -16.46 9.56
N LEU A 38 0.51 -17.08 10.67
CA LEU A 38 1.11 -16.84 11.99
C LEU A 38 1.93 -18.07 12.37
N ASP A 39 2.98 -18.31 11.60
CA ASP A 39 3.88 -19.45 11.85
C ASP A 39 4.47 -19.34 13.27
N GLY A 40 3.91 -20.14 14.17
CA GLY A 40 4.47 -20.68 15.40
C GLY A 40 4.95 -19.74 16.52
N ARG A 41 5.01 -18.39 16.32
CA ARG A 41 5.60 -17.49 17.32
C ARG A 41 4.87 -16.16 17.58
N ALA A 42 3.75 -15.88 16.93
CA ALA A 42 3.03 -14.61 17.09
C ALA A 42 1.51 -14.74 17.16
N THR A 43 0.99 -15.86 17.59
CA THR A 43 -0.40 -15.97 18.06
C THR A 43 -0.48 -15.62 19.54
N ASN A 44 0.04 -14.46 19.92
CA ASN A 44 -0.36 -13.87 21.17
C ASN A 44 -1.79 -13.34 20.96
N PRO A 45 -2.80 -13.82 21.72
CA PRO A 45 -4.16 -13.27 21.71
C PRO A 45 -4.17 -11.74 21.84
N ASP A 46 -3.18 -11.16 22.53
CA ASP A 46 -2.98 -9.73 22.68
C ASP A 46 -2.72 -9.02 21.35
N SER A 47 -2.09 -9.68 20.37
CA SER A 47 -1.84 -9.09 19.04
C SER A 47 -3.12 -8.97 18.21
N LEU A 48 -4.01 -9.96 18.28
CA LEU A 48 -5.32 -9.94 17.61
C LEU A 48 -6.28 -8.96 18.32
N HIS A 49 -6.21 -8.87 19.65
CA HIS A 49 -6.98 -7.91 20.43
C HIS A 49 -6.48 -6.48 20.19
N ALA A 50 -5.17 -6.27 20.10
CA ALA A 50 -4.57 -4.98 19.72
C ALA A 50 -4.96 -4.57 18.30
N LEU A 51 -5.00 -5.47 17.31
CA LEU A 51 -5.51 -5.21 15.97
C LEU A 51 -6.99 -4.82 16.00
N SER A 52 -7.82 -5.50 16.79
CA SER A 52 -9.25 -5.16 16.93
C SER A 52 -9.47 -3.77 17.56
N GLN A 53 -8.61 -3.37 18.49
CA GLN A 53 -8.64 -2.03 19.11
C GLN A 53 -8.11 -0.93 18.18
N VAL A 54 -7.21 -1.25 17.26
CA VAL A 54 -6.69 -0.31 16.28
C VAL A 54 -7.78 0.11 15.29
N MET A 55 -8.73 -0.75 14.98
CA MET A 55 -9.89 -0.38 14.15
C MET A 55 -10.83 0.63 14.82
N ILE A 56 -10.72 0.84 16.15
CA ILE A 56 -11.37 1.95 16.88
C ILE A 56 -10.41 3.15 16.92
N VAL A 57 -9.93 3.54 15.76
CA VAL A 57 -8.92 4.57 15.60
C VAL A 57 -9.40 5.94 16.08
N SER A 58 -8.52 6.63 16.78
CA SER A 58 -8.80 7.97 17.26
C SER A 58 -9.26 8.90 16.12
N PRO A 59 -10.22 9.80 16.36
CA PRO A 59 -10.66 10.77 15.36
C PRO A 59 -9.49 11.57 14.76
N LYS A 60 -8.41 11.78 15.52
CA LYS A 60 -7.20 12.49 15.09
C LYS A 60 -6.51 11.75 13.94
N LEU A 61 -6.34 10.42 14.04
CA LEU A 61 -5.71 9.62 12.99
C LEU A 61 -6.61 9.54 11.73
N ARG A 62 -7.92 9.39 11.91
CA ARG A 62 -8.88 9.39 10.78
C ARG A 62 -8.87 10.70 9.98
N ARG A 63 -8.62 11.84 10.65
CA ARG A 63 -8.59 13.17 10.03
C ARG A 63 -7.27 13.51 9.35
N LEU A 64 -6.25 12.65 9.45
CA LEU A 64 -5.04 12.86 8.67
C LEU A 64 -5.38 12.84 7.19
N HIS A 65 -5.16 13.98 6.54
CA HIS A 65 -5.43 14.11 5.11
C HIS A 65 -4.34 13.39 4.31
N GLY A 66 -4.75 12.60 3.33
CA GLY A 66 -3.88 11.83 2.45
C GLY A 66 -4.69 10.80 1.66
N MET A 67 -4.09 10.20 0.64
CA MET A 67 -4.70 9.14 -0.19
C MET A 67 -4.69 7.76 0.48
N THR A 68 -4.36 7.71 1.77
CA THR A 68 -4.28 6.51 2.59
C THR A 68 -5.61 6.21 3.25
N THR A 69 -6.07 4.98 3.22
CA THR A 69 -7.32 4.53 3.86
C THR A 69 -7.25 4.57 5.39
N ALA A 70 -8.39 4.49 6.05
CA ALA A 70 -8.44 4.45 7.52
C ALA A 70 -7.77 3.18 8.08
N ASN A 71 -7.88 2.04 7.38
CA ASN A 71 -7.30 0.77 7.81
C ASN A 71 -5.77 0.76 7.67
N GLU A 72 -5.24 1.36 6.61
CA GLU A 72 -3.80 1.56 6.45
C GLU A 72 -3.22 2.44 7.55
N LYS A 73 -3.83 3.61 7.81
CA LYS A 73 -3.42 4.50 8.92
C LYS A 73 -3.47 3.77 10.27
N ALA A 74 -4.51 2.95 10.47
CA ALA A 74 -4.67 2.15 11.66
C ALA A 74 -3.54 1.13 11.82
N TYR A 75 -3.20 0.41 10.73
CA TYR A 75 -2.10 -0.53 10.72
C TYR A 75 -0.76 0.16 11.00
N LEU A 76 -0.47 1.26 10.32
CA LEU A 76 0.77 2.01 10.49
C LEU A 76 0.95 2.53 11.92
N TYR A 77 -0.11 3.08 12.51
CA TYR A 77 -0.12 3.47 13.92
C TYR A 77 0.15 2.26 14.84
N TRP A 78 -0.54 1.15 14.60
CA TRP A 78 -0.39 -0.07 15.39
C TRP A 78 1.03 -0.65 15.26
N TYR A 79 1.57 -0.69 14.04
CA TYR A 79 2.95 -1.11 13.79
C TYR A 79 3.94 -0.26 14.62
N GLY A 80 3.86 1.06 14.48
CA GLY A 80 4.72 1.97 15.21
C GLY A 80 4.62 1.79 16.73
N LYS A 81 3.41 1.57 17.26
CA LYS A 81 3.17 1.43 18.69
C LYS A 81 3.61 0.09 19.27
N HIS A 82 3.36 -1.02 18.56
CA HIS A 82 3.43 -2.37 19.15
C HIS A 82 4.47 -3.28 18.52
N ILE A 83 4.85 -3.05 17.25
CA ILE A 83 5.72 -3.96 16.50
C ILE A 83 7.13 -3.40 16.36
N PHE A 84 7.28 -2.11 16.11
CA PHE A 84 8.58 -1.48 15.93
C PHE A 84 9.48 -1.72 17.14
N THR A 85 10.70 -2.23 16.89
CA THR A 85 11.65 -2.62 17.94
C THR A 85 12.80 -1.64 18.12
N GLY A 86 12.97 -0.69 17.19
CA GLY A 86 14.07 0.28 17.18
C GLY A 86 15.43 -0.33 16.80
N LYS A 87 15.45 -1.52 16.22
CA LYS A 87 16.67 -2.20 15.73
C LYS A 87 17.02 -1.86 14.29
N GLY A 88 16.15 -1.14 13.62
CA GLY A 88 16.30 -0.60 12.29
C GLY A 88 15.45 0.65 12.13
N ASP A 89 15.49 1.25 10.95
CA ASP A 89 14.72 2.44 10.63
C ASP A 89 13.43 2.07 9.88
N ILE A 90 12.52 3.02 9.82
CA ILE A 90 11.32 3.01 9.00
C ILE A 90 11.59 3.87 7.77
N VAL A 91 11.35 3.33 6.60
CA VAL A 91 11.44 4.07 5.33
C VAL A 91 10.06 4.15 4.71
N ASP A 92 9.62 5.35 4.39
CA ASP A 92 8.32 5.66 3.80
C ASP A 92 8.56 6.31 2.42
N LEU A 93 8.33 5.52 1.35
CA LEU A 93 8.57 5.92 -0.02
C LEU A 93 7.26 6.39 -0.67
N GLY A 94 7.19 7.69 -1.05
CA GLY A 94 6.00 8.31 -1.59
C GLY A 94 5.09 8.88 -0.49
N CYS A 95 5.67 9.60 0.45
CA CYS A 95 4.94 10.05 1.65
C CYS A 95 3.91 11.17 1.39
N TRP A 96 3.93 11.82 0.22
CA TRP A 96 3.06 12.94 -0.15
C TRP A 96 2.89 13.94 1.02
N LEU A 97 1.64 14.18 1.46
CA LEU A 97 1.30 15.09 2.57
C LEU A 97 1.52 14.48 3.98
N GLY A 98 2.19 13.33 4.06
CA GLY A 98 2.68 12.72 5.30
C GLY A 98 1.65 11.90 6.08
N SER A 99 0.52 11.49 5.50
CA SER A 99 -0.48 10.70 6.24
C SER A 99 0.07 9.36 6.76
N THR A 100 0.94 8.71 6.01
CA THR A 100 1.64 7.46 6.35
C THR A 100 2.68 7.69 7.43
N SER A 101 3.62 8.62 7.20
CA SER A 101 4.68 8.98 8.14
C SER A 101 4.14 9.44 9.49
N ILE A 102 3.10 10.29 9.48
CA ILE A 102 2.48 10.80 10.70
C ILE A 102 1.74 9.68 11.45
N SER A 103 1.09 8.75 10.74
CA SER A 103 0.44 7.59 11.37
C SER A 103 1.45 6.71 12.10
N LEU A 104 2.60 6.42 11.48
CA LEU A 104 3.73 5.73 12.10
C LEU A 104 4.26 6.51 13.31
N ALA A 105 4.51 7.79 13.17
CA ALA A 105 5.07 8.65 14.23
C ALA A 105 4.14 8.75 15.45
N MET A 106 2.83 8.85 15.23
CA MET A 106 1.83 8.78 16.32
C MET A 106 1.88 7.44 17.08
N GLY A 107 2.23 6.36 16.38
CA GLY A 107 2.47 5.05 17.01
C GLY A 107 3.78 5.05 17.81
N LEU A 108 4.87 5.53 17.20
CA LEU A 108 6.19 5.61 17.85
C LEU A 108 6.17 6.46 19.13
N GLU A 109 5.41 7.55 19.15
CA GLU A 109 5.22 8.39 20.34
C GLU A 109 4.73 7.58 21.57
N ARG A 110 4.12 6.42 21.35
CA ARG A 110 3.58 5.52 22.36
C ARG A 110 4.34 4.19 22.47
N ASN A 111 5.50 4.12 21.84
CA ASN A 111 6.35 2.94 21.84
C ASN A 111 7.56 3.16 22.75
N ASN A 112 7.76 2.26 23.70
CA ASN A 112 8.87 2.35 24.66
C ASN A 112 10.26 2.07 24.02
N HIS A 113 10.30 1.49 22.83
CA HIS A 113 11.54 1.21 22.08
C HIS A 113 11.93 2.36 21.15
N ALA A 114 10.98 3.24 20.80
CA ALA A 114 11.22 4.40 19.97
C ALA A 114 11.82 5.52 20.86
N LYS A 115 13.15 5.60 20.91
CA LYS A 115 13.83 6.77 21.45
C LYS A 115 13.64 7.95 20.50
N THR A 116 13.91 9.18 20.97
CA THR A 116 13.77 10.43 20.21
C THR A 116 14.82 10.57 19.09
N ASN A 117 14.97 9.57 18.27
CA ASN A 117 15.78 9.59 17.06
C ASN A 117 14.85 9.63 15.84
N LYS A 118 15.28 10.26 14.77
CA LYS A 118 14.52 10.31 13.51
C LYS A 118 14.51 8.95 12.84
N HIS A 119 13.61 8.08 13.28
CA HIS A 119 13.47 6.72 12.78
C HIS A 119 12.68 6.61 11.47
N ILE A 120 11.87 7.63 11.11
CA ILE A 120 11.05 7.61 9.90
C ILE A 120 11.73 8.51 8.87
N HIS A 121 12.21 7.89 7.78
CA HIS A 121 12.79 8.58 6.63
C HIS A 121 11.73 8.63 5.53
N SER A 122 11.15 9.81 5.33
CA SER A 122 10.03 10.06 4.42
C SER A 122 10.55 10.59 3.10
N TYR A 123 10.56 9.74 2.08
CA TYR A 123 11.03 10.05 0.75
C TYR A 123 9.90 10.45 -0.18
N ASP A 124 10.09 11.53 -0.92
CA ASP A 124 9.21 12.01 -1.98
C ASP A 124 10.00 12.98 -2.87
N GLU A 125 9.57 13.22 -4.08
CA GLU A 125 10.10 14.34 -4.87
C GLU A 125 9.68 15.69 -4.26
N PHE A 126 8.58 15.69 -3.50
CA PHE A 126 7.89 16.88 -2.97
C PHE A 126 7.51 17.90 -4.06
N ILE A 127 7.23 17.40 -5.25
CA ILE A 127 6.79 18.19 -6.41
C ILE A 127 5.33 17.87 -6.72
N TRP A 128 4.50 18.92 -6.75
CA TRP A 128 3.06 18.78 -7.01
C TRP A 128 2.80 18.27 -8.43
N ARG A 129 1.97 17.25 -8.55
CA ARG A 129 1.54 16.66 -9.82
C ARG A 129 0.04 16.87 -9.99
N ALA A 130 -0.43 17.04 -11.23
CA ALA A 130 -1.83 17.35 -11.53
C ALA A 130 -2.84 16.34 -10.92
N TYR A 131 -2.48 15.06 -10.84
CA TYR A 131 -3.35 14.05 -10.23
C TYR A 131 -3.60 14.26 -8.72
N MET A 132 -2.71 15.00 -8.04
CA MET A 132 -2.82 15.31 -6.61
C MET A 132 -3.97 16.29 -6.31
N ASP A 133 -4.42 17.06 -7.31
CA ASP A 133 -5.54 17.98 -7.17
C ASP A 133 -6.82 17.27 -6.75
N ASN A 134 -7.04 16.04 -7.26
CA ASN A 134 -8.21 15.26 -6.89
C ASN A 134 -8.20 14.88 -5.40
N GLY A 135 -7.03 14.63 -4.83
CA GLY A 135 -6.86 14.31 -3.42
C GLY A 135 -7.05 15.48 -2.47
N THR A 136 -7.12 16.72 -2.97
CA THR A 136 -7.24 17.93 -2.14
C THR A 136 -8.54 18.70 -2.32
N LYS A 137 -9.45 18.24 -3.19
CA LYS A 137 -10.77 18.84 -3.39
C LYS A 137 -11.53 18.96 -2.07
N GLY A 138 -12.13 20.12 -1.83
CA GLY A 138 -12.88 20.42 -0.61
C GLY A 138 -11.99 20.65 0.63
N THR A 139 -10.68 20.78 0.48
CA THR A 139 -9.75 21.07 1.57
C THR A 139 -9.13 22.45 1.42
N ASN A 140 -8.42 22.92 2.46
CA ASN A 140 -7.67 24.17 2.42
C ASN A 140 -6.44 24.14 1.50
N LEU A 141 -6.18 23.03 0.83
CA LEU A 141 -5.11 22.86 -0.16
C LEU A 141 -5.62 22.91 -1.60
N GLU A 142 -6.94 22.93 -1.80
CA GLU A 142 -7.52 23.01 -3.13
C GLU A 142 -7.04 24.29 -3.84
N GLY A 143 -6.39 24.12 -4.99
CA GLY A 143 -5.82 25.22 -5.77
C GLY A 143 -4.59 25.92 -5.15
N LYS A 144 -4.04 25.42 -4.04
CA LYS A 144 -2.87 26.03 -3.39
C LYS A 144 -1.58 25.79 -4.18
N TYR A 145 -1.44 24.63 -4.80
CA TYR A 145 -0.25 24.23 -5.56
C TYR A 145 -0.60 24.02 -7.02
N ARG A 146 0.38 24.29 -7.91
CA ARG A 146 0.32 24.00 -9.34
C ARG A 146 1.28 22.87 -9.68
N HIS A 147 1.09 22.23 -10.83
CA HIS A 147 2.03 21.25 -11.34
C HIS A 147 3.46 21.85 -11.39
N GLY A 148 4.40 21.17 -10.73
CA GLY A 148 5.79 21.60 -10.61
C GLY A 148 6.14 22.36 -9.33
N ASP A 149 5.17 22.84 -8.57
CA ASP A 149 5.43 23.53 -7.28
C ASP A 149 5.94 22.53 -6.24
N SER A 150 6.86 22.98 -5.38
CA SER A 150 7.26 22.19 -4.20
C SER A 150 6.21 22.29 -3.11
N PHE A 151 5.91 21.15 -2.47
CA PHE A 151 5.04 21.10 -1.28
C PHE A 151 5.78 20.60 -0.03
N LEU A 152 7.12 20.64 -0.05
CA LEU A 152 7.94 20.21 1.10
C LEU A 152 7.61 20.98 2.38
N ASP A 153 7.37 22.28 2.27
CA ASP A 153 6.97 23.17 3.38
C ASP A 153 5.66 22.72 4.05
N GLU A 154 4.70 22.27 3.25
CA GLU A 154 3.42 21.76 3.75
C GLU A 154 3.60 20.40 4.44
N PHE A 155 4.43 19.51 3.89
CA PHE A 155 4.78 18.25 4.54
C PHE A 155 5.44 18.53 5.90
N GLU A 156 6.47 19.37 5.95
CA GLU A 156 7.18 19.72 7.17
C GLU A 156 6.27 20.38 8.22
N ARG A 157 5.39 21.29 7.78
CA ARG A 157 4.39 21.92 8.65
C ARG A 157 3.44 20.88 9.28
N ARG A 158 3.00 19.88 8.51
CA ARG A 158 2.12 18.81 9.01
C ARG A 158 2.87 17.85 9.93
N ALA A 159 4.09 17.49 9.58
CA ALA A 159 4.95 16.59 10.34
C ALA A 159 5.56 17.26 11.60
N TYR A 160 5.49 18.60 11.72
CA TYR A 160 6.13 19.37 12.79
C TYR A 160 5.86 18.86 14.20
N PRO A 161 4.63 18.45 14.60
CA PRO A 161 4.38 17.88 15.93
C PRO A 161 5.20 16.61 16.22
N TRP A 162 5.63 15.89 15.18
CA TRP A 162 6.40 14.63 15.26
C TRP A 162 7.79 14.75 14.63
N ARG A 163 8.32 15.97 14.46
CA ARG A 163 9.63 16.23 13.83
C ARG A 163 10.81 15.51 14.49
N GLN A 164 10.67 15.07 15.75
CA GLN A 164 11.67 14.25 16.43
C GLN A 164 11.73 12.81 15.90
N TYR A 165 10.68 12.32 15.24
CA TYR A 165 10.61 10.98 14.66
C TYR A 165 10.77 10.98 13.15
N ILE A 166 10.43 12.08 12.46
CA ILE A 166 10.32 12.16 11.00
C ILE A 166 11.47 13.00 10.43
N LYS A 167 12.10 12.48 9.37
CA LYS A 167 13.06 13.18 8.53
C LYS A 167 12.52 13.20 7.10
N ALA A 168 12.30 14.39 6.52
CA ALA A 168 12.03 14.55 5.11
C ALA A 168 13.32 14.27 4.30
N CYS A 169 13.17 13.49 3.22
CA CYS A 169 14.24 13.08 2.33
C CYS A 169 13.82 13.37 0.87
N PRO A 170 13.98 14.62 0.39
CA PRO A 170 13.61 14.98 -0.97
C PRO A 170 14.46 14.25 -2.01
N GLY A 171 13.83 13.73 -3.08
CA GLY A 171 14.54 13.16 -4.21
C GLY A 171 13.71 12.23 -5.07
N ASP A 172 14.19 12.01 -6.29
CA ASP A 172 13.65 11.06 -7.25
C ASP A 172 13.96 9.62 -6.82
N LEU A 173 12.94 8.83 -6.56
CA LEU A 173 13.06 7.44 -6.04
C LEU A 173 13.71 6.46 -7.02
N ALA A 174 13.79 6.81 -8.30
CA ALA A 174 14.60 6.05 -9.25
C ALA A 174 16.12 6.25 -9.06
N LYS A 175 16.53 7.29 -8.30
CA LYS A 175 17.94 7.72 -8.20
C LYS A 175 18.45 7.79 -6.76
N VAL A 176 17.58 8.14 -5.80
CA VAL A 176 18.02 8.26 -4.39
C VAL A 176 18.29 6.89 -3.80
N GLY A 177 19.32 6.82 -2.94
CA GLY A 177 19.71 5.61 -2.24
C GLY A 177 19.45 5.68 -0.74
N TRP A 178 19.42 4.52 -0.12
CA TRP A 178 19.45 4.38 1.32
C TRP A 178 20.89 4.35 1.83
N HIS A 179 21.22 5.23 2.74
CA HIS A 179 22.56 5.35 3.34
C HIS A 179 22.54 5.13 4.86
N GLY A 180 21.41 4.65 5.39
CA GLY A 180 21.27 4.33 6.80
C GLY A 180 21.65 2.89 7.15
N GLY A 181 21.28 2.49 8.36
CA GLY A 181 21.44 1.12 8.86
C GLY A 181 20.36 0.15 8.33
N PRO A 182 20.08 -0.92 9.07
CA PRO A 182 19.02 -1.85 8.73
C PRO A 182 17.65 -1.16 8.61
N ILE A 183 16.84 -1.57 7.64
CA ILE A 183 15.44 -1.15 7.51
C ILE A 183 14.57 -2.19 8.22
N GLU A 184 13.80 -1.76 9.23
CA GLU A 184 12.86 -2.61 9.95
C GLU A 184 11.49 -2.63 9.26
N PHE A 185 11.07 -1.48 8.71
CA PHE A 185 9.82 -1.35 7.94
C PHE A 185 10.02 -0.49 6.69
N LEU A 186 9.64 -1.02 5.54
CA LEU A 186 9.69 -0.32 4.27
C LEU A 186 8.28 -0.19 3.70
N LEU A 187 7.71 1.02 3.74
CA LEU A 187 6.47 1.34 3.05
C LEU A 187 6.79 1.79 1.63
N ILE A 188 6.11 1.22 0.66
CA ILE A 188 6.32 1.46 -0.77
C ILE A 188 5.01 1.92 -1.40
N ASP A 189 4.89 3.23 -1.60
CA ASP A 189 3.82 3.92 -2.33
C ASP A 189 4.37 4.70 -3.54
N ALA A 190 5.50 4.26 -4.07
CA ALA A 190 6.26 5.05 -5.04
C ALA A 190 6.80 4.25 -6.22
N MET A 191 6.50 2.97 -6.32
CA MET A 191 6.80 2.21 -7.54
C MET A 191 5.79 2.59 -8.64
N LYS A 192 5.92 3.78 -9.22
CA LYS A 192 4.97 4.30 -10.23
C LYS A 192 5.48 4.12 -11.69
N SER A 193 6.61 3.45 -11.87
CA SER A 193 7.19 3.07 -13.17
C SER A 193 8.16 1.90 -12.98
N TRP A 194 8.59 1.28 -14.07
CA TRP A 194 9.66 0.26 -14.07
C TRP A 194 10.97 0.78 -13.49
N ASP A 195 11.35 2.02 -13.84
CA ASP A 195 12.58 2.66 -13.35
C ASP A 195 12.50 2.91 -11.84
N ALA A 196 11.38 3.45 -11.36
CA ALA A 196 11.17 3.65 -9.93
C ALA A 196 11.16 2.31 -9.17
N ALA A 197 10.56 1.25 -9.74
CA ALA A 197 10.56 -0.07 -9.13
C ALA A 197 11.98 -0.65 -9.08
N SER A 198 12.77 -0.52 -10.15
CA SER A 198 14.19 -0.90 -10.18
C SER A 198 14.99 -0.15 -9.12
N GLY A 199 14.85 1.18 -9.08
CA GLY A 199 15.52 2.01 -8.08
C GLY A 199 15.19 1.63 -6.64
N VAL A 200 13.92 1.37 -6.34
CA VAL A 200 13.50 0.93 -5.00
C VAL A 200 14.12 -0.41 -4.63
N VAL A 201 14.09 -1.41 -5.52
CA VAL A 201 14.70 -2.73 -5.26
C VAL A 201 16.22 -2.59 -5.08
N GLN A 202 16.89 -1.88 -5.97
CA GLN A 202 18.36 -1.74 -5.94
C GLN A 202 18.86 -0.97 -4.72
N ASN A 203 18.17 0.08 -4.32
CA ASN A 203 18.66 1.04 -3.34
C ASN A 203 18.19 0.79 -1.90
N PHE A 204 17.05 0.11 -1.71
CA PHE A 204 16.47 -0.08 -0.37
C PHE A 204 16.43 -1.54 0.09
N PHE A 205 16.24 -2.51 -0.83
CA PHE A 205 16.14 -3.92 -0.44
C PHE A 205 17.43 -4.50 0.16
N PRO A 206 18.66 -4.05 -0.22
CA PRO A 206 19.89 -4.51 0.43
C PRO A 206 19.95 -4.28 1.94
N ALA A 207 19.21 -3.27 2.44
CA ALA A 207 19.16 -2.94 3.87
C ALA A 207 18.10 -3.72 4.66
N LEU A 208 17.30 -4.56 3.98
CA LEU A 208 16.31 -5.41 4.63
C LEU A 208 17.00 -6.60 5.34
N VAL A 209 16.50 -6.95 6.52
CA VAL A 209 17.06 -8.01 7.38
C VAL A 209 16.10 -9.20 7.44
N PRO A 210 16.53 -10.41 7.04
CA PRO A 210 15.71 -11.62 7.12
C PRO A 210 15.13 -11.89 8.50
N GLY A 211 13.85 -12.28 8.54
CA GLY A 211 13.11 -12.55 9.76
C GLY A 211 12.68 -11.30 10.57
N LYS A 212 13.12 -10.11 10.15
CA LYS A 212 12.83 -8.85 10.86
C LYS A 212 12.10 -7.83 10.00
N SER A 213 12.60 -7.57 8.80
CA SER A 213 12.06 -6.53 7.93
C SER A 213 10.69 -6.91 7.38
N ILE A 214 9.79 -5.93 7.40
CA ILE A 214 8.48 -5.99 6.77
C ILE A 214 8.45 -4.95 5.66
N ILE A 215 7.96 -5.34 4.48
CA ILE A 215 7.61 -4.42 3.41
C ILE A 215 6.10 -4.29 3.30
N MET A 216 5.60 -3.10 2.99
CA MET A 216 4.21 -2.82 2.68
C MET A 216 4.13 -2.21 1.29
N HIS A 217 3.61 -2.97 0.33
CA HIS A 217 3.23 -2.45 -0.97
C HIS A 217 1.85 -1.81 -0.86
N GLN A 218 1.76 -0.48 -0.89
CA GLN A 218 0.48 0.22 -0.75
C GLN A 218 -0.41 0.03 -1.97
N ASP A 219 0.16 0.02 -3.16
CA ASP A 219 -0.54 -0.18 -4.42
C ASP A 219 -0.47 -1.63 -4.94
N PHE A 220 -0.36 -2.63 -4.07
CA PHE A 220 -0.30 -4.03 -4.52
C PHE A 220 -1.55 -4.42 -5.33
N ALA A 221 -2.72 -4.02 -4.87
CA ALA A 221 -3.98 -4.21 -5.58
C ALA A 221 -4.47 -2.90 -6.19
N HIS A 222 -3.74 -2.39 -7.21
CA HIS A 222 -4.09 -1.19 -7.94
C HIS A 222 -3.81 -1.37 -9.44
N TRP A 223 -4.75 -1.02 -10.28
CA TRP A 223 -4.66 -1.21 -11.74
C TRP A 223 -3.41 -0.58 -12.38
N TYR A 224 -2.88 0.49 -11.80
CA TYR A 224 -1.78 1.26 -12.39
C TYR A 224 -0.41 0.59 -12.22
N THR A 225 -0.18 -0.19 -11.17
CA THR A 225 1.14 -0.66 -10.73
C THR A 225 1.42 -2.12 -11.12
N ALA A 226 1.12 -2.47 -12.35
CA ALA A 226 1.18 -3.84 -12.86
C ALA A 226 2.56 -4.52 -12.72
N TRP A 227 3.66 -3.75 -12.74
CA TRP A 227 5.04 -4.25 -12.59
C TRP A 227 5.35 -4.82 -11.20
N ILE A 228 4.61 -4.42 -10.17
CA ILE A 228 4.81 -4.98 -8.81
C ILE A 228 4.66 -6.49 -8.83
N HIS A 229 3.67 -7.03 -9.57
CA HIS A 229 3.35 -8.46 -9.59
C HIS A 229 4.48 -9.33 -10.15
N PRO A 230 5.04 -9.09 -11.36
CA PRO A 230 6.14 -9.90 -11.88
C PRO A 230 7.42 -9.73 -11.07
N ILE A 231 7.75 -8.53 -10.60
CA ILE A 231 8.91 -8.31 -9.75
C ILE A 231 8.76 -9.09 -8.43
N HIS A 232 7.61 -8.94 -7.76
CA HIS A 232 7.37 -9.63 -6.50
C HIS A 232 7.32 -11.15 -6.67
N TYR A 233 6.78 -11.66 -7.78
CA TYR A 233 6.77 -13.09 -8.10
C TYR A 233 8.18 -13.67 -8.22
N ARG A 234 9.12 -12.98 -8.87
CA ARG A 234 10.53 -13.41 -8.89
C ARG A 234 11.19 -13.38 -7.52
N LEU A 235 10.74 -12.49 -6.66
CA LEU A 235 11.22 -12.36 -5.28
C LEU A 235 10.41 -13.17 -4.25
N ARG A 236 9.38 -13.92 -4.66
CA ARG A 236 8.43 -14.62 -3.76
C ARG A 236 9.08 -15.58 -2.78
N ASP A 237 10.19 -16.20 -3.18
CA ASP A 237 10.92 -17.15 -2.33
C ASP A 237 11.65 -16.47 -1.16
N TYR A 238 11.82 -15.17 -1.23
CA TYR A 238 12.47 -14.35 -0.19
C TYR A 238 11.45 -13.67 0.72
N PHE A 239 10.20 -13.61 0.32
CA PHE A 239 9.14 -12.94 1.07
C PHE A 239 7.99 -13.89 1.39
N THR A 240 7.46 -13.78 2.62
CA THR A 240 6.22 -14.46 3.00
C THR A 240 5.10 -13.44 3.13
N PRO A 241 3.93 -13.65 2.49
CA PRO A 241 2.75 -12.82 2.73
C PRO A 241 2.44 -12.77 4.22
N LEU A 242 2.22 -11.56 4.75
CA LEU A 242 2.03 -11.33 6.18
C LEU A 242 0.62 -10.86 6.51
N TYR A 243 0.13 -9.85 5.80
CA TYR A 243 -1.17 -9.26 6.09
C TYR A 243 -1.74 -8.56 4.86
N ASP A 244 -2.97 -8.88 4.54
CA ASP A 244 -3.79 -8.21 3.54
C ASP A 244 -4.63 -7.14 4.24
N VAL A 245 -4.30 -5.85 4.01
CA VAL A 245 -4.99 -4.75 4.70
C VAL A 245 -6.40 -4.59 4.14
N PRO A 246 -7.46 -4.78 4.95
CA PRO A 246 -8.83 -4.73 4.45
C PRO A 246 -9.21 -3.36 3.87
N SER A 247 -10.02 -3.36 2.81
CA SER A 247 -10.54 -2.13 2.16
C SER A 247 -9.45 -1.16 1.74
N SER A 248 -8.32 -1.69 1.26
CA SER A 248 -7.20 -0.92 0.71
C SER A 248 -6.50 -1.70 -0.39
N GLY A 249 -5.60 -1.06 -1.14
CA GLY A 249 -4.71 -1.72 -2.11
C GLY A 249 -3.51 -2.42 -1.48
N SER A 250 -3.30 -2.26 -0.19
CA SER A 250 -2.05 -2.64 0.49
C SER A 250 -1.95 -4.12 0.79
N MET A 251 -0.74 -4.65 0.60
CA MET A 251 -0.32 -5.98 1.02
C MET A 251 1.04 -5.92 1.72
N LEU A 252 1.19 -6.64 2.83
CA LEU A 252 2.42 -6.72 3.59
C LEU A 252 3.12 -8.06 3.42
N PHE A 253 4.45 -8.00 3.43
CA PHE A 253 5.31 -9.17 3.32
C PHE A 253 6.45 -9.08 4.33
N ARG A 254 6.89 -10.24 4.83
CA ARG A 254 8.10 -10.35 5.66
C ARG A 254 9.24 -10.92 4.85
N LEU A 255 10.39 -10.28 4.87
CA LEU A 255 11.61 -10.86 4.33
C LEU A 255 12.03 -12.06 5.19
N VAL A 256 12.20 -13.24 4.59
CA VAL A 256 12.55 -14.49 5.29
C VAL A 256 13.94 -14.98 4.98
N ARG A 257 14.53 -14.59 3.84
CA ARG A 257 15.88 -14.94 3.38
C ARG A 257 16.55 -13.75 2.72
N HIS A 258 17.88 -13.72 2.72
CA HIS A 258 18.62 -12.72 1.95
C HIS A 258 18.33 -12.85 0.45
N ILE A 259 18.07 -11.72 -0.20
CA ILE A 259 17.89 -11.65 -1.64
C ILE A 259 19.29 -11.66 -2.29
N PRO A 260 19.55 -12.53 -3.26
CA PRO A 260 20.82 -12.53 -4.00
C PRO A 260 21.11 -11.20 -4.67
N SER A 261 22.40 -10.82 -4.69
CA SER A 261 22.81 -9.52 -5.20
C SER A 261 22.50 -9.32 -6.69
N GLU A 262 22.49 -10.39 -7.47
CA GLU A 262 22.12 -10.39 -8.88
C GLU A 262 20.65 -10.00 -9.10
N LEU A 263 19.74 -10.46 -8.23
CA LEU A 263 18.33 -10.08 -8.28
C LEU A 263 18.10 -8.63 -7.81
N VAL A 264 18.86 -8.20 -6.80
CA VAL A 264 18.75 -6.82 -6.29
C VAL A 264 19.28 -5.81 -7.32
N LYS A 265 20.39 -6.11 -7.99
CA LYS A 265 21.05 -5.20 -8.95
C LYS A 265 20.41 -5.21 -10.33
N GLN A 266 19.44 -6.07 -10.57
CA GLN A 266 18.78 -6.19 -11.85
C GLN A 266 17.99 -4.91 -12.17
N GLU A 267 18.09 -4.45 -13.41
CA GLU A 267 17.15 -3.46 -13.97
C GLU A 267 15.90 -4.18 -14.43
N TRP A 268 14.78 -3.82 -13.83
CA TRP A 268 13.51 -4.46 -14.12
C TRP A 268 12.82 -3.80 -15.32
N SER A 269 12.41 -4.62 -16.29
CA SER A 269 11.67 -4.15 -17.48
C SER A 269 10.71 -5.22 -17.99
N PRO A 270 9.67 -4.86 -18.76
CA PRO A 270 8.71 -5.83 -19.28
C PRO A 270 9.36 -6.93 -20.13
N SER A 271 10.41 -6.62 -20.89
CA SER A 271 11.10 -7.54 -21.81
C SER A 271 11.80 -8.70 -21.11
N GLN A 272 11.96 -8.65 -19.81
CA GLN A 272 12.63 -9.69 -19.03
C GLN A 272 11.68 -10.82 -18.60
N PHE A 273 10.38 -10.65 -18.82
CA PHE A 273 9.37 -11.61 -18.38
C PHE A 273 8.72 -12.30 -19.59
N THR A 274 8.66 -13.63 -19.55
CA THR A 274 7.86 -14.35 -20.54
C THR A 274 6.37 -14.20 -20.24
N LYS A 275 5.52 -14.51 -21.24
CA LYS A 275 4.06 -14.50 -21.03
C LYS A 275 3.64 -15.45 -19.91
N GLU A 276 4.22 -16.65 -19.89
CA GLU A 276 3.95 -17.69 -18.88
C GLU A 276 4.32 -17.19 -17.48
N GLU A 277 5.43 -16.49 -17.37
CA GLU A 277 5.85 -15.92 -16.08
C GLU A 277 4.91 -14.80 -15.62
N ILE A 278 4.42 -13.97 -16.53
CA ILE A 278 3.41 -12.96 -16.22
C ILE A 278 2.11 -13.62 -15.74
N ASP A 279 1.63 -14.67 -16.43
CA ASP A 279 0.43 -15.40 -16.02
C ASP A 279 0.60 -16.01 -14.62
N LEU A 280 1.75 -16.60 -14.33
CA LEU A 280 2.07 -17.15 -13.01
C LEU A 280 2.17 -16.07 -11.93
N ALA A 281 2.74 -14.91 -12.25
CA ALA A 281 2.88 -13.79 -11.32
C ALA A 281 1.53 -13.22 -10.88
N PHE A 282 0.61 -13.06 -11.82
CA PHE A 282 -0.75 -12.61 -11.50
C PHE A 282 -1.58 -13.70 -10.81
N ALA A 283 -1.42 -14.98 -11.20
CA ALA A 283 -2.05 -16.10 -10.50
C ALA A 283 -1.60 -16.16 -9.02
N TYR A 284 -0.30 -16.02 -8.75
CA TYR A 284 0.24 -15.93 -7.39
C TYR A 284 -0.37 -14.76 -6.61
N SER A 285 -0.46 -13.58 -7.26
CA SER A 285 -1.03 -12.40 -6.60
C SER A 285 -2.51 -12.56 -6.26
N LEU A 286 -3.28 -13.22 -7.14
CA LEU A 286 -4.69 -13.56 -6.89
C LEU A 286 -4.87 -14.55 -5.74
N ASP A 287 -3.91 -15.46 -5.55
CA ASP A 287 -3.96 -16.49 -4.50
C ASP A 287 -3.70 -15.90 -3.09
N ILE A 288 -2.87 -14.89 -3.00
CA ILE A 288 -2.46 -14.31 -1.71
C ILE A 288 -3.33 -13.15 -1.22
N VAL A 289 -4.28 -12.65 -2.02
CA VAL A 289 -5.18 -11.55 -1.63
C VAL A 289 -6.62 -12.03 -1.37
N GLY A 290 -7.35 -11.28 -0.57
CA GLY A 290 -8.79 -11.48 -0.36
C GLY A 290 -9.61 -11.29 -1.63
N SER A 291 -10.81 -11.88 -1.65
CA SER A 291 -11.69 -11.86 -2.82
C SER A 291 -12.06 -10.43 -3.27
N GLU A 292 -12.11 -9.48 -2.33
CA GLU A 292 -12.40 -8.07 -2.63
C GLU A 292 -11.34 -7.37 -3.48
N LYS A 293 -10.09 -7.85 -3.46
CA LYS A 293 -8.97 -7.26 -4.23
C LYS A 293 -8.71 -7.92 -5.57
N ARG A 294 -9.30 -9.09 -5.81
CA ARG A 294 -9.07 -9.84 -7.05
C ARG A 294 -9.42 -9.05 -8.31
N PRO A 295 -10.55 -8.32 -8.39
CA PRO A 295 -10.84 -7.48 -9.56
C PRO A 295 -9.74 -6.47 -9.86
N ASN A 296 -9.14 -5.85 -8.84
CA ASN A 296 -8.05 -4.88 -8.99
C ASN A 296 -6.77 -5.55 -9.53
N ILE A 297 -6.44 -6.77 -9.08
CA ILE A 297 -5.31 -7.56 -9.61
C ILE A 297 -5.56 -7.94 -11.09
N VAL A 298 -6.78 -8.33 -11.44
CA VAL A 298 -7.14 -8.62 -12.85
C VAL A 298 -7.02 -7.35 -13.69
N ALA A 299 -7.49 -6.20 -13.20
CA ALA A 299 -7.33 -4.92 -13.87
C ALA A 299 -5.84 -4.57 -14.09
N ALA A 300 -4.99 -4.80 -13.09
CA ALA A 300 -3.54 -4.61 -13.23
C ALA A 300 -2.93 -5.51 -14.31
N LYS A 301 -3.35 -6.77 -14.42
CA LYS A 301 -2.92 -7.67 -15.48
C LYS A 301 -3.30 -7.16 -16.87
N ILE A 302 -4.55 -6.73 -17.04
CA ILE A 302 -5.02 -6.14 -18.28
C ILE A 302 -4.21 -4.90 -18.65
N MET A 303 -3.96 -4.03 -17.68
CA MET A 303 -3.14 -2.83 -17.88
C MET A 303 -1.69 -3.16 -18.23
N TYR A 304 -1.12 -4.25 -17.69
CA TYR A 304 0.20 -4.74 -18.12
C TYR A 304 0.23 -5.03 -19.61
N PHE A 305 -0.77 -5.76 -20.12
CA PHE A 305 -0.83 -6.08 -21.55
C PHE A 305 -1.09 -4.87 -22.44
N ILE A 306 -1.88 -3.90 -21.99
CA ILE A 306 -2.03 -2.61 -22.68
C ILE A 306 -0.68 -1.89 -22.77
N GLN A 307 0.02 -1.75 -21.64
CA GLN A 307 1.31 -1.03 -21.57
C GLN A 307 2.42 -1.70 -22.39
N THR A 308 2.32 -3.01 -22.61
CA THR A 308 3.28 -3.78 -23.43
C THR A 308 2.81 -3.99 -24.87
N GLY A 309 1.72 -3.34 -25.31
CA GLY A 309 1.19 -3.41 -26.68
C GLY A 309 0.49 -4.70 -27.05
N GLN A 310 0.16 -5.56 -26.08
CA GLN A 310 -0.47 -6.87 -26.28
C GLN A 310 -2.00 -6.76 -26.16
N LEU A 311 -2.63 -5.96 -27.03
CA LEU A 311 -4.05 -5.60 -26.92
C LEU A 311 -5.00 -6.78 -27.06
N ASP A 312 -4.67 -7.78 -27.90
CA ASP A 312 -5.49 -8.98 -28.04
C ASP A 312 -5.53 -9.79 -26.73
N GLN A 313 -4.41 -9.87 -26.04
CA GLN A 313 -4.34 -10.52 -24.74
C GLN A 313 -5.13 -9.74 -23.67
N ALA A 314 -4.99 -8.40 -23.66
CA ALA A 314 -5.78 -7.55 -22.78
C ALA A 314 -7.29 -7.75 -22.96
N LYS A 315 -7.74 -7.87 -24.24
CA LYS A 315 -9.14 -8.16 -24.57
C LYS A 315 -9.57 -9.54 -24.08
N GLN A 316 -8.75 -10.58 -24.32
CA GLN A 316 -9.05 -11.94 -23.85
C GLN A 316 -9.20 -11.99 -22.32
N ASP A 317 -8.37 -11.25 -21.57
CA ASP A 317 -8.46 -11.21 -20.12
C ASP A 317 -9.72 -10.46 -19.63
N ILE A 318 -10.20 -9.43 -20.35
CA ILE A 318 -11.52 -8.81 -20.09
C ILE A 318 -12.65 -9.83 -20.29
N ASP A 319 -12.66 -10.53 -21.43
CA ASP A 319 -13.69 -11.52 -21.77
C ASP A 319 -13.68 -12.67 -20.74
N HIS A 320 -12.50 -13.09 -20.31
CA HIS A 320 -12.33 -14.10 -19.24
C HIS A 320 -12.85 -13.58 -17.89
N ALA A 321 -12.55 -12.34 -17.51
CA ALA A 321 -13.05 -11.77 -16.28
C ALA A 321 -14.59 -11.72 -16.24
N ARG A 322 -15.24 -11.38 -17.36
CA ARG A 322 -16.71 -11.41 -17.49
C ARG A 322 -17.27 -12.82 -17.35
N SER A 323 -16.71 -13.79 -18.07
CA SER A 323 -17.18 -15.19 -18.04
C SER A 323 -16.94 -15.87 -16.69
N SER A 324 -15.89 -15.44 -15.95
CA SER A 324 -15.56 -15.94 -14.61
C SER A 324 -16.38 -15.28 -13.50
N GLY A 325 -17.30 -14.37 -13.82
CA GLY A 325 -18.20 -13.74 -12.86
C GLY A 325 -17.54 -12.71 -11.93
N TYR A 326 -16.42 -12.11 -12.35
CA TYR A 326 -15.84 -11.00 -11.60
C TYR A 326 -16.80 -9.81 -11.55
N THR A 327 -16.89 -9.17 -10.38
CA THR A 327 -17.57 -7.87 -10.26
C THR A 327 -16.70 -6.79 -10.89
N PHE A 328 -17.26 -6.08 -11.86
CA PHE A 328 -16.57 -4.96 -12.49
C PHE A 328 -16.68 -3.73 -11.59
N ASP A 329 -15.67 -3.54 -10.75
CA ASP A 329 -15.49 -2.34 -9.94
C ASP A 329 -14.87 -1.19 -10.75
N SER A 330 -14.50 -0.10 -10.07
CA SER A 330 -13.90 1.07 -10.73
C SER A 330 -12.65 0.76 -11.54
N ASP A 331 -11.78 -0.13 -11.04
CA ASP A 331 -10.50 -0.45 -11.67
C ASP A 331 -10.70 -1.34 -12.89
N LEU A 332 -11.54 -2.36 -12.79
CA LEU A 332 -11.81 -3.26 -13.90
C LEU A 332 -12.61 -2.57 -15.00
N LEU A 333 -13.58 -1.69 -14.65
CA LEU A 333 -14.26 -0.83 -15.61
C LEU A 333 -13.32 0.15 -16.30
N PHE A 334 -12.34 0.67 -15.57
CA PHE A 334 -11.31 1.53 -16.16
C PHE A 334 -10.46 0.76 -17.17
N ALA A 335 -9.95 -0.41 -16.79
CA ALA A 335 -9.15 -1.25 -17.68
C ALA A 335 -9.91 -1.64 -18.96
N GLU A 336 -11.18 -1.99 -18.84
CA GLU A 336 -12.04 -2.32 -20.00
C GLU A 336 -12.18 -1.13 -20.97
N ARG A 337 -12.43 0.08 -20.45
CA ARG A 337 -12.49 1.29 -21.29
C ARG A 337 -11.16 1.53 -22.00
N ARG A 338 -10.04 1.37 -21.29
CA ARG A 338 -8.70 1.52 -21.87
C ARG A 338 -8.44 0.53 -23.00
N VAL A 339 -8.84 -0.73 -22.87
CA VAL A 339 -8.75 -1.71 -23.96
C VAL A 339 -9.53 -1.23 -25.19
N ALA A 340 -10.78 -0.78 -24.98
CA ALA A 340 -11.62 -0.31 -26.10
C ALA A 340 -11.02 0.94 -26.80
N GLU A 341 -10.50 1.90 -26.04
CA GLU A 341 -9.86 3.10 -26.56
C GLU A 341 -8.60 2.77 -27.38
N GLU A 342 -7.72 1.90 -26.87
CA GLU A 342 -6.47 1.54 -27.56
C GLU A 342 -6.74 0.72 -28.83
N MET A 343 -7.72 -0.20 -28.80
CA MET A 343 -8.12 -0.96 -29.99
C MET A 343 -8.72 -0.05 -31.08
N ALA A 344 -9.58 0.91 -30.69
CA ALA A 344 -10.13 1.87 -31.65
C ALA A 344 -9.03 2.75 -32.28
N SER A 345 -8.07 3.19 -31.46
CA SER A 345 -6.93 3.98 -31.94
C SER A 345 -5.99 3.18 -32.87
N ALA A 346 -5.80 1.88 -32.61
CA ALA A 346 -5.01 1.01 -33.46
C ALA A 346 -5.69 0.79 -34.83
N SER A 347 -7.03 0.64 -34.85
CA SER A 347 -7.81 0.46 -36.08
C SER A 347 -7.83 1.70 -37.00
N GLN A 348 -7.54 2.89 -36.47
CA GLN A 348 -7.48 4.14 -37.23
C GLN A 348 -6.09 4.40 -37.85
N ARG A 349 -5.08 3.66 -37.42
CA ARG A 349 -3.69 3.80 -37.90
C ARG A 349 -3.34 2.85 -39.06
N VAL A 350 -4.22 1.93 -39.35
CA VAL A 350 -4.17 0.97 -40.50
C VAL A 350 -5.00 1.52 -41.66
#